data_916e005ab6bdb5abdbf34a8570be7330
#
_entry.id   916e005ab6bdb5abdbf34a8570be7330
#
_cell.length_a   1.000
_cell.length_b   1.000
_cell.length_c   1.000
_cell.angle_alpha   90.00
_cell.angle_beta   90.00
_cell.angle_gamma   90.00
#
_symmetry.space_group_name_H-M   'P 1'
#
loop_
_entity.id
_entity.type
_entity.pdbx_description
1 polymer ?
#
loop_
_entity_poly.entity_id
_entity_poly.type
_entity_poly.pdbx_seq_one_letter_code
_entity_poly.pdbx_strand_id
1 'polypeptide(L)'
;MKAVGFWQPGESTSVIEDLSLPHPSMPKGRDLLIRVRAVAVNPRDLKSRRNISPSAGNPVVMGYDASGVVEATGPDVTLFRPGDHVFYAGVLDRQGANAEFQLVDERITGIKPAALSLKLQRRFL
;
A
#
# COMPACT_ATOMS: atom_id res chain seq x y z
N MET A 1 6.04 -11.35 5.03
CA MET A 1 4.98 -11.20 4.01
C MET A 1 5.58 -11.08 2.61
N LYS A 2 4.81 -11.41 1.61
CA LYS A 2 5.21 -11.24 0.21
C LYS A 2 4.96 -9.81 -0.24
N ALA A 3 5.90 -9.28 -1.02
CA ALA A 3 5.82 -7.95 -1.59
C ALA A 3 6.55 -7.91 -2.93
N VAL A 4 6.39 -6.81 -3.66
CA VAL A 4 7.08 -6.56 -4.92
C VAL A 4 7.69 -5.17 -4.86
N GLY A 5 8.96 -5.06 -5.21
CA GLY A 5 9.66 -3.78 -5.16
C GLY A 5 11.05 -3.87 -5.74
N PHE A 6 11.94 -3.00 -5.28
CA PHE A 6 13.30 -2.96 -5.80
C PHE A 6 14.31 -2.53 -4.72
N TRP A 7 15.55 -3.04 -4.89
CA TRP A 7 16.69 -2.65 -4.07
C TRP A 7 17.48 -1.48 -4.69
N GLN A 8 17.34 -1.27 -5.99
CA GLN A 8 18.03 -0.22 -6.73
C GLN A 8 17.07 0.44 -7.71
N PRO A 9 17.07 1.78 -7.84
CA PRO A 9 16.27 2.45 -8.86
C PRO A 9 16.80 2.13 -10.26
N GLY A 10 15.94 2.24 -11.27
CA GLY A 10 16.33 2.03 -12.65
C GLY A 10 15.15 2.10 -13.61
N GLU A 11 15.45 2.19 -14.90
CA GLU A 11 14.44 2.25 -15.95
C GLU A 11 13.97 0.88 -16.40
N SER A 12 14.79 -0.15 -16.21
CA SER A 12 14.46 -1.50 -16.62
C SER A 12 13.54 -2.19 -15.62
N THR A 13 12.61 -3.00 -16.12
CA THR A 13 11.78 -3.86 -15.27
C THR A 13 12.61 -4.93 -14.53
N SER A 14 13.84 -5.16 -14.97
CA SER A 14 14.74 -6.12 -14.31
C SER A 14 15.11 -5.71 -12.87
N VAL A 15 14.91 -4.45 -12.46
CA VAL A 15 15.15 -4.02 -11.08
C VAL A 15 14.02 -4.44 -10.14
N ILE A 16 12.84 -4.74 -10.68
CA ILE A 16 11.68 -5.16 -9.89
C ILE A 16 11.81 -6.64 -9.55
N GLU A 17 11.62 -6.97 -8.28
CA GLU A 17 11.74 -8.35 -7.83
C GLU A 17 10.75 -8.69 -6.72
N ASP A 18 10.52 -9.99 -6.54
CA ASP A 18 9.74 -10.50 -5.42
C ASP A 18 10.54 -10.35 -4.13
N LEU A 19 9.88 -9.85 -3.11
CA LEU A 19 10.48 -9.59 -1.81
C LEU A 19 9.81 -10.44 -0.73
N SER A 20 10.60 -10.84 0.26
CA SER A 20 10.08 -11.42 1.50
C SER A 20 10.43 -10.47 2.64
N LEU A 21 9.43 -9.84 3.24
CA LEU A 21 9.60 -8.83 4.26
C LEU A 21 8.92 -9.24 5.56
N PRO A 22 9.37 -8.68 6.71
CA PRO A 22 8.65 -8.87 7.96
C PRO A 22 7.21 -8.36 7.83
N HIS A 23 6.29 -9.02 8.54
CA HIS A 23 4.93 -8.50 8.67
C HIS A 23 4.99 -7.12 9.33
N PRO A 24 4.19 -6.13 8.89
CA PRO A 24 4.19 -4.82 9.53
C PRO A 24 3.89 -4.93 11.02
N SER A 25 4.47 -4.02 11.80
CA SER A 25 4.15 -3.90 13.22
C SER A 25 2.70 -3.49 13.42
N MET A 26 2.20 -3.64 14.64
CA MET A 26 0.85 -3.15 14.98
C MET A 26 0.74 -1.66 14.67
N PRO A 27 -0.40 -1.22 14.10
CA PRO A 27 -0.56 0.18 13.74
C PRO A 27 -0.53 1.08 14.96
N LYS A 28 0.04 2.28 14.78
CA LYS A 28 0.16 3.31 15.82
C LYS A 28 -0.60 4.56 15.41
N GLY A 29 -0.98 5.39 16.39
CA GLY A 29 -1.65 6.63 16.10
C GLY A 29 -2.91 6.45 15.26
N ARG A 30 -2.96 7.11 14.11
CA ARG A 30 -4.10 7.06 13.18
C ARG A 30 -3.88 6.09 12.01
N ASP A 31 -2.93 5.19 12.11
CA ASP A 31 -2.67 4.20 11.06
C ASP A 31 -3.67 3.06 11.09
N LEU A 32 -3.98 2.58 9.89
CA LEU A 32 -4.72 1.34 9.64
C LEU A 32 -3.74 0.30 9.10
N LEU A 33 -3.86 -0.94 9.56
CA LEU A 33 -3.21 -2.07 8.91
C LEU A 33 -4.19 -2.65 7.91
N ILE A 34 -3.84 -2.57 6.63
CA ILE A 34 -4.71 -3.00 5.53
C ILE A 34 -4.20 -4.32 4.98
N ARG A 35 -5.11 -5.30 4.86
CA ARG A 35 -4.89 -6.48 4.03
C ARG A 35 -5.22 -6.08 2.60
N VAL A 36 -4.20 -5.92 1.76
CA VAL A 36 -4.37 -5.42 0.40
C VAL A 36 -5.04 -6.46 -0.48
N ARG A 37 -6.04 -6.05 -1.25
CA ARG A 37 -6.80 -6.91 -2.17
C ARG A 37 -6.55 -6.58 -3.62
N ALA A 38 -6.36 -5.31 -3.93
CA ALA A 38 -6.11 -4.86 -5.29
C ALA A 38 -5.25 -3.61 -5.30
N VAL A 39 -4.39 -3.50 -6.29
CA VAL A 39 -3.50 -2.34 -6.48
C VAL A 39 -3.63 -1.90 -7.93
N ALA A 40 -3.76 -0.59 -8.16
CA ALA A 40 -3.75 -0.03 -9.49
C ALA A 40 -2.32 0.31 -9.90
N VAL A 41 -1.97 0.00 -11.15
CA VAL A 41 -0.70 0.42 -11.74
C VAL A 41 -0.92 1.74 -12.48
N ASN A 42 -0.07 2.72 -12.24
CA ASN A 42 -0.19 4.03 -12.88
C ASN A 42 1.18 4.66 -13.12
N PRO A 43 1.26 5.83 -13.82
CA PRO A 43 2.56 6.45 -14.14
C PRO A 43 3.45 6.77 -12.95
N ARG A 44 2.89 6.94 -11.75
CA ARG A 44 3.66 7.16 -10.53
C ARG A 44 4.59 5.99 -10.21
N ASP A 45 4.17 4.77 -10.52
CA ASP A 45 4.99 3.57 -10.31
C ASP A 45 6.27 3.62 -11.15
N LEU A 46 6.17 4.10 -12.40
CA LEU A 46 7.33 4.26 -13.28
C LEU A 46 8.30 5.30 -12.73
N LYS A 47 7.78 6.42 -12.24
CA LYS A 47 8.61 7.48 -11.66
C LYS A 47 9.30 7.00 -10.39
N SER A 48 8.60 6.26 -9.55
CA SER A 48 9.18 5.70 -8.32
C SER A 48 10.31 4.73 -8.63
N ARG A 49 10.12 3.84 -9.60
CA ARG A 49 11.15 2.89 -10.02
C ARG A 49 12.43 3.59 -10.47
N ARG A 50 12.31 4.73 -11.17
CA ARG A 50 13.45 5.48 -11.69
C ARG A 50 14.15 6.33 -10.65
N ASN A 51 13.41 6.93 -9.74
CA ASN A 51 13.86 8.09 -8.97
C ASN A 51 13.96 7.87 -7.46
N ILE A 52 13.24 6.90 -6.89
CA ILE A 52 13.31 6.66 -5.45
C ILE A 52 14.50 5.77 -5.14
N SER A 53 15.40 6.27 -4.29
CA SER A 53 16.54 5.50 -3.79
C SER A 53 16.15 4.79 -2.50
N PRO A 54 16.35 3.47 -2.42
CA PRO A 54 16.10 2.74 -1.18
C PRO A 54 17.01 3.21 -0.05
N SER A 55 16.49 3.19 1.17
CA SER A 55 17.32 3.39 2.37
C SER A 55 18.24 2.19 2.56
N ALA A 56 19.38 2.41 3.22
CA ALA A 56 20.33 1.33 3.50
C ALA A 56 19.64 0.15 4.19
N GLY A 57 19.77 -1.04 3.61
CA GLY A 57 19.23 -2.27 4.17
C GLY A 57 17.72 -2.49 3.95
N ASN A 58 17.03 -1.58 3.24
CA ASN A 58 15.59 -1.71 2.99
C ASN A 58 15.27 -1.51 1.51
N PRO A 59 14.45 -2.39 0.90
CA PRO A 59 13.97 -2.17 -0.45
C PRO A 59 12.84 -1.15 -0.47
N VAL A 60 12.51 -0.64 -1.65
CA VAL A 60 11.31 0.17 -1.88
C VAL A 60 10.18 -0.75 -2.33
N VAL A 61 9.09 -0.77 -1.59
CA VAL A 61 7.84 -1.44 -2.01
C VAL A 61 7.02 -0.44 -2.79
N MET A 62 6.62 -0.81 -4.01
CA MET A 62 5.89 0.05 -4.92
C MET A 62 4.39 -0.03 -4.70
N GLY A 63 3.64 0.78 -5.47
CA GLY A 63 2.18 0.79 -5.45
C GLY A 63 1.62 1.88 -4.56
N TYR A 64 0.63 2.61 -5.08
CA TYR A 64 0.07 3.76 -4.36
C TYR A 64 -1.43 3.66 -4.21
N ASP A 65 -2.15 3.38 -5.28
CA ASP A 65 -3.60 3.31 -5.27
C ASP A 65 -4.04 1.87 -5.02
N ALA A 66 -4.80 1.65 -3.97
CA ALA A 66 -5.15 0.31 -3.57
C ALA A 66 -6.52 0.23 -2.89
N SER A 67 -7.02 -0.98 -2.79
CA SER A 67 -8.18 -1.31 -1.98
C SER A 67 -7.90 -2.57 -1.16
N GLY A 68 -8.59 -2.69 -0.05
CA GLY A 68 -8.41 -3.82 0.84
C GLY A 68 -9.36 -3.81 2.02
N VAL A 69 -9.01 -4.58 3.02
CA VAL A 69 -9.80 -4.75 4.24
C VAL A 69 -8.97 -4.32 5.44
N VAL A 70 -9.56 -3.54 6.33
CA VAL A 70 -8.91 -3.15 7.58
C VAL A 70 -8.73 -4.38 8.45
N GLU A 71 -7.49 -4.70 8.81
CA GLU A 71 -7.14 -5.83 9.67
C GLU A 71 -7.03 -5.38 11.13
N ALA A 72 -6.44 -4.22 11.37
CA ALA A 72 -6.25 -3.64 12.69
C ALA A 72 -6.16 -2.13 12.59
N THR A 73 -6.39 -1.45 13.71
CA THR A 73 -6.38 0.01 13.78
C THR A 73 -5.49 0.49 14.91
N GLY A 74 -4.84 1.64 14.70
CA GLY A 74 -4.09 2.33 15.76
C GLY A 74 -5.01 2.91 16.83
N PRO A 75 -4.45 3.27 17.99
CA PRO A 75 -5.26 3.71 19.14
C PRO A 75 -6.02 5.03 18.92
N ASP A 76 -5.57 5.87 17.97
CA ASP A 76 -6.21 7.16 17.70
C ASP A 76 -7.18 7.11 16.51
N VAL A 77 -7.38 5.94 15.91
CA VAL A 77 -8.28 5.77 14.77
C VAL A 77 -9.73 5.91 15.22
N THR A 78 -10.49 6.75 14.52
CA THR A 78 -11.90 7.01 14.81
C THR A 78 -12.83 6.77 13.63
N LEU A 79 -12.31 6.71 12.39
CA LEU A 79 -13.12 6.68 11.17
C LEU A 79 -13.39 5.26 10.66
N PHE A 80 -12.60 4.28 11.04
CA PHE A 80 -12.68 2.91 10.52
C PHE A 80 -12.55 1.88 11.62
N ARG A 81 -13.00 0.65 11.33
CA ARG A 81 -12.89 -0.52 12.22
C ARG A 81 -12.34 -1.71 11.46
N PRO A 82 -11.75 -2.71 12.15
CA PRO A 82 -11.42 -3.98 11.52
C PRO A 82 -12.60 -4.57 10.78
N GLY A 83 -12.36 -5.07 9.57
CA GLY A 83 -13.38 -5.61 8.70
C GLY A 83 -13.94 -4.62 7.67
N ASP A 84 -13.70 -3.33 7.82
CA ASP A 84 -14.15 -2.34 6.84
C ASP A 84 -13.41 -2.53 5.51
N HIS A 85 -14.16 -2.41 4.42
CA HIS A 85 -13.61 -2.41 3.07
C HIS A 85 -13.29 -0.98 2.67
N VAL A 86 -12.05 -0.73 2.27
CA VAL A 86 -11.54 0.63 2.06
C VAL A 86 -10.76 0.74 0.75
N PHE A 87 -10.59 1.97 0.31
CA PHE A 87 -9.68 2.31 -0.79
C PHE A 87 -8.89 3.56 -0.42
N TYR A 88 -7.74 3.72 -1.04
CA TYR A 88 -6.87 4.86 -0.74
C TYR A 88 -5.87 5.11 -1.86
N ALA A 89 -5.38 6.35 -1.92
CA ALA A 89 -4.19 6.72 -2.65
C ALA A 89 -3.05 6.81 -1.63
N GLY A 90 -2.00 6.05 -1.85
CA GLY A 90 -0.86 6.04 -0.93
C GLY A 90 0.00 7.27 -1.03
N VAL A 91 0.99 7.38 -0.14
CA VAL A 91 1.94 8.48 -0.10
C VAL A 91 3.33 8.00 -0.52
N LEU A 92 4.18 8.94 -0.97
CA LEU A 92 5.49 8.62 -1.53
C LEU A 92 6.54 8.27 -0.47
N ASP A 93 6.36 8.72 0.74
CA ASP A 93 7.35 8.61 1.82
C ASP A 93 7.15 7.39 2.73
N ARG A 94 6.27 6.48 2.34
CA ARG A 94 6.02 5.21 3.04
C ARG A 94 6.08 4.04 2.07
N GLN A 95 6.23 2.83 2.61
CA GLN A 95 6.18 1.61 1.79
C GLN A 95 4.84 1.49 1.09
N GLY A 96 4.87 0.98 -0.13
CA GLY A 96 3.72 0.96 -1.02
C GLY A 96 2.80 -0.26 -0.84
N ALA A 97 1.84 -0.35 -1.76
CA ALA A 97 0.72 -1.28 -1.68
C ALA A 97 0.98 -2.64 -2.35
N ASN A 98 2.08 -2.80 -3.09
CA ASN A 98 2.43 -4.10 -3.71
C ASN A 98 2.98 -5.06 -2.66
N ALA A 99 2.18 -5.36 -1.65
CA ALA A 99 2.47 -6.23 -0.54
C ALA A 99 1.18 -6.83 -0.01
N GLU A 100 1.29 -7.87 0.81
CA GLU A 100 0.10 -8.47 1.43
C GLU A 100 -0.58 -7.53 2.42
N PHE A 101 0.21 -6.73 3.12
CA PHE A 101 -0.27 -5.77 4.12
C PHE A 101 0.42 -4.43 3.95
N GLN A 102 -0.30 -3.37 4.29
CA GLN A 102 0.23 -2.00 4.27
C GLN A 102 -0.32 -1.19 5.43
N LEU A 103 0.52 -0.31 5.98
CA LEU A 103 0.10 0.68 6.96
C LEU A 103 -0.25 1.97 6.22
N VAL A 104 -1.44 2.50 6.46
CA VAL A 104 -1.90 3.77 5.87
C VAL A 104 -2.60 4.62 6.92
N ASP A 105 -2.50 5.93 6.78
CA ASP A 105 -3.20 6.87 7.65
C ASP A 105 -4.70 6.90 7.31
N GLU A 106 -5.56 6.84 8.31
CA GLU A 106 -7.02 6.84 8.10
C GLU A 106 -7.51 8.07 7.35
N ARG A 107 -6.80 9.19 7.44
CA ARG A 107 -7.22 10.47 6.84
C ARG A 107 -7.11 10.50 5.32
N ILE A 108 -6.35 9.58 4.72
CA ILE A 108 -6.25 9.46 3.25
C ILE A 108 -7.05 8.28 2.70
N THR A 109 -7.91 7.69 3.51
CA THR A 109 -8.62 6.45 3.21
C THR A 109 -10.12 6.71 3.10
N GLY A 110 -10.77 6.05 2.16
CA GLY A 110 -12.22 6.12 1.97
C GLY A 110 -12.90 4.76 2.13
N ILE A 111 -14.19 4.76 2.51
CA ILE A 111 -14.99 3.54 2.58
C ILE A 111 -15.39 3.10 1.17
N LYS A 112 -15.24 1.80 0.88
CA LYS A 112 -15.70 1.21 -0.37
C LYS A 112 -17.24 1.14 -0.35
N PRO A 113 -17.93 1.65 -1.39
CA PRO A 113 -19.37 1.45 -1.53
C PRO A 113 -19.70 -0.04 -1.60
N ALA A 114 -20.75 -0.47 -0.89
CA ALA A 114 -21.13 -1.88 -0.82
C ALA A 114 -21.46 -2.49 -2.19
N ALA A 115 -21.89 -1.67 -3.15
CA ALA A 115 -22.26 -2.12 -4.51
C ALA A 115 -21.04 -2.41 -5.40
N LEU A 116 -19.81 -2.04 -4.99
CA LEU A 116 -18.59 -2.23 -5.81
C LEU A 116 -17.74 -3.36 -5.26
N SER A 117 -17.16 -4.16 -6.16
CA SER A 117 -16.10 -5.10 -5.78
C SER A 117 -14.79 -4.34 -5.58
N LEU A 118 -13.87 -4.91 -4.79
CA LEU A 118 -12.55 -4.32 -4.58
C LEU A 118 -11.78 -4.19 -5.90
N LYS A 119 -11.91 -5.15 -6.80
CA LYS A 119 -11.25 -5.09 -8.11
C LYS A 119 -11.81 -4.00 -9.01
N LEU A 120 -13.12 -3.78 -8.97
CA LEU A 120 -13.76 -2.74 -9.77
C LEU A 120 -13.39 -1.35 -9.26
N GLN A 121 -13.30 -1.18 -7.97
CA GLN A 121 -13.02 0.09 -7.32
C GLN A 121 -11.70 0.72 -7.79
N ARG A 122 -10.68 -0.08 -8.06
CA ARG A 122 -9.38 0.45 -8.50
C ARG A 122 -9.44 1.24 -9.80
N ARG A 123 -10.53 1.12 -10.59
CA ARG A 123 -10.72 1.90 -11.80
C ARG A 123 -11.00 3.38 -11.53
N PHE A 124 -11.34 3.71 -10.30
CA PHE A 124 -11.68 5.07 -9.87
C PHE A 124 -10.59 5.72 -9.02
N LEU A 125 -9.49 5.04 -8.82
CA LEU A 125 -8.36 5.54 -8.03
C LEU A 125 -7.34 6.38 -8.82
#